data_74209d44188775ee13609bae5624603d
#
_entry.id   74209d44188775ee13609bae5624603d
#
_cell.length_a   1.000
_cell.length_b   1.000
_cell.length_c   1.000
_cell.angle_alpha   90.00
_cell.angle_beta   90.00
_cell.angle_gamma   90.00
#
_symmetry.space_group_name_H-M   'P 1'
#
loop_
_entity.id
_entity.type
_entity.pdbx_description
1 polymer ?
#
loop_
_entity_poly.entity_id
_entity_poly.type
_entity_poly.pdbx_seq_one_letter_code
_entity_poly.pdbx_strand_id
1 'polypeptide(L)' 'MNKIMDDQAKQLKDGDFGTVTAGTHKGKAGIIRDINTSKTGHITVTVVQENGVRFKTLGRNIKISE' A
#
# COMPACT_ATOMS: atom_id res chain seq x y z
N MET A 1 3.62 24.53 -0.76
CA MET A 1 4.00 24.08 -0.82
C MET A 1 4.23 23.04 -0.58
N ASN A 2 4.34 22.54 -0.43
CA ASN A 2 4.73 21.55 -0.13
C ASN A 2 3.88 20.59 0.31
N LYS A 3 2.81 20.72 0.57
CA LYS A 3 1.98 19.95 1.04
C LYS A 3 1.70 18.80 0.26
N ILE A 4 1.68 18.94 -0.91
CA ILE A 4 1.51 17.90 -1.78
C ILE A 4 2.47 16.88 -1.52
N MET A 5 3.59 17.29 -1.26
CA MET A 5 4.57 16.41 -1.01
C MET A 5 4.27 15.65 0.17
N ASP A 6 3.52 16.19 1.02
CA ASP A 6 3.19 15.50 2.18
C ASP A 6 2.50 14.23 1.89
N ASP A 7 1.71 14.23 0.87
CA ASP A 7 1.04 13.03 0.53
C ASP A 7 1.98 11.98 0.15
N GLN A 8 2.99 12.38 -0.52
CA GLN A 8 3.91 11.43 -0.90
C GLN A 8 4.65 11.01 0.27
N ALA A 9 4.77 11.86 1.19
CA ALA A 9 5.53 11.53 2.32
C ALA A 9 4.79 10.54 3.16
N LYS A 10 3.52 10.38 2.95
CA LYS A 10 2.88 9.39 3.63
C LYS A 10 3.32 8.13 3.09
N GLN A 11 4.43 7.67 3.45
CA GLN A 11 4.98 6.51 2.91
C GLN A 11 4.40 5.29 3.53
N LEU A 12 4.30 4.23 2.76
CA LEU A 12 3.85 2.96 3.27
C LEU A 12 4.92 2.40 4.16
N LYS A 13 4.53 1.80 5.27
CA LYS A 13 5.48 1.18 6.15
C LYS A 13 5.08 -0.23 6.41
N ASP A 14 6.06 -1.09 6.56
CA ASP A 14 5.83 -2.46 6.88
C ASP A 14 5.07 -2.50 8.20
N GLY A 15 3.96 -3.17 8.23
CA GLY A 15 3.15 -3.24 9.43
C GLY A 15 1.98 -2.30 9.47
N ASP A 16 1.89 -1.36 8.53
CA ASP A 16 0.77 -0.45 8.50
C ASP A 16 -0.47 -1.18 8.01
N PHE A 17 -1.62 -0.68 8.36
CA PHE A 17 -2.87 -1.24 7.89
C PHE A 17 -3.37 -0.37 6.75
N GLY A 18 -3.70 -0.96 5.63
CA GLY A 18 -4.15 -0.19 4.49
C GLY A 18 -5.30 -0.85 3.77
N THR A 19 -5.98 -0.06 2.95
CA THR A 19 -7.11 -0.54 2.17
C THR A 19 -6.79 -0.30 0.69
N VAL A 20 -7.11 -1.27 -0.14
CA VAL A 20 -6.88 -1.15 -1.57
C VAL A 20 -8.03 -0.36 -2.16
N THR A 21 -7.71 0.72 -2.85
CA THR A 21 -8.72 1.62 -3.37
C THR A 21 -8.90 1.52 -4.87
N ALA A 22 -8.05 0.76 -5.53
CA ALA A 22 -8.14 0.64 -6.99
C ALA A 22 -7.52 -0.67 -7.43
N GLY A 23 -7.83 -1.08 -8.64
CA GLY A 23 -7.25 -2.27 -9.22
C GLY A 23 -8.05 -3.51 -8.93
N THR A 24 -7.44 -4.64 -9.22
CA THR A 24 -8.11 -5.94 -9.09
C THR A 24 -8.55 -6.23 -7.67
N HIS A 25 -7.78 -5.77 -6.70
CA HIS A 25 -8.08 -6.08 -5.31
C HIS A 25 -8.79 -4.95 -4.58
N LYS A 26 -9.43 -4.06 -5.33
CA LYS A 26 -10.13 -2.94 -4.73
C LYS A 26 -11.08 -3.41 -3.65
N GLY A 27 -11.07 -2.75 -2.54
CA GLY A 27 -11.95 -3.07 -1.42
C GLY A 27 -11.36 -3.98 -0.36
N LYS A 28 -10.21 -4.59 -0.67
CA LYS A 28 -9.59 -5.47 0.29
C LYS A 28 -8.68 -4.66 1.19
N ALA A 29 -8.44 -5.16 2.38
CA ALA A 29 -7.61 -4.46 3.35
C ALA A 29 -6.79 -5.43 4.17
N GLY A 30 -5.70 -4.95 4.69
CA GLY A 30 -4.86 -5.80 5.51
C GLY A 30 -3.58 -5.11 5.90
N ILE A 31 -2.66 -5.88 6.44
CA ILE A 31 -1.38 -5.38 6.90
C ILE A 31 -0.40 -5.33 5.73
N ILE A 32 0.30 -4.23 5.60
CA ILE A 32 1.26 -4.03 4.53
C ILE A 32 2.58 -4.70 4.87
N ARG A 33 3.10 -5.48 3.95
CA ARG A 33 4.38 -6.15 4.12
C ARG A 33 5.17 -6.13 2.83
N ASP A 34 6.46 -6.46 2.93
CA ASP A 34 7.32 -6.64 1.74
C ASP A 34 7.21 -5.50 0.75
N ILE A 35 7.46 -4.31 1.22
CA ILE A 35 7.42 -3.15 0.36
C ILE A 35 8.65 -3.15 -0.53
N ASN A 36 8.44 -3.11 -1.83
CA ASN A 36 9.53 -3.12 -2.79
C ASN A 36 9.39 -1.98 -3.77
N THR A 37 10.52 -1.43 -4.20
CA THR A 37 10.52 -0.39 -5.21
C THR A 37 11.20 -0.95 -6.45
N SER A 38 10.53 -0.87 -7.58
CA SER A 38 11.11 -1.38 -8.81
C SER A 38 12.10 -0.38 -9.36
N LYS A 39 12.85 -0.79 -10.37
CA LYS A 39 13.81 0.10 -10.98
C LYS A 39 13.16 1.31 -11.58
N THR A 40 11.92 1.18 -11.99
CA THR A 40 11.23 2.30 -12.61
C THR A 40 10.54 3.16 -11.58
N GLY A 41 10.72 2.86 -10.31
CA GLY A 41 10.17 3.71 -9.26
C GLY A 41 8.78 3.31 -8.80
N HIS A 42 8.25 2.23 -9.29
CA HIS A 42 6.93 1.79 -8.84
C HIS A 42 7.10 1.02 -7.53
N ILE A 43 6.20 1.27 -6.60
CA ILE A 43 6.25 0.59 -5.32
C ILE A 43 5.19 -0.49 -5.32
N THR A 44 5.58 -1.68 -4.90
CA THR A 44 4.64 -2.77 -4.73
C THR A 44 4.68 -3.23 -3.30
N VAL A 45 3.58 -3.74 -2.82
CA VAL A 45 3.50 -4.23 -1.46
C VAL A 45 2.71 -5.52 -1.42
N THR A 46 2.89 -6.27 -0.34
CA THR A 46 2.07 -7.43 -0.09
C THR A 46 1.08 -7.05 0.99
N VAL A 47 -0.18 -7.35 0.78
CA VAL A 47 -1.21 -7.09 1.76
C VAL A 47 -1.62 -8.41 2.37
N VAL A 48 -1.55 -8.51 3.68
CA VAL A 48 -1.92 -9.73 4.40
C VAL A 48 -3.26 -9.47 5.07
N GLN A 49 -4.28 -10.12 4.58
CA GLN A 49 -5.61 -9.91 5.11
C GLN A 49 -5.79 -10.66 6.43
N GLU A 50 -6.80 -10.28 7.15
CA GLU A 50 -7.08 -10.88 8.43
C GLU A 50 -7.27 -12.38 8.33
N ASN A 51 -7.82 -12.84 7.25
CA ASN A 51 -8.03 -14.27 7.06
C ASN A 51 -6.77 -15.01 6.62
N GLY A 52 -5.65 -14.28 6.54
CA GLY A 52 -4.39 -14.92 6.18
C GLY A 52 -4.09 -14.92 4.69
N VAL A 53 -5.02 -14.54 3.87
CA VAL A 53 -4.81 -14.52 2.44
C VAL A 53 -3.98 -13.29 2.10
N ARG A 54 -2.93 -13.47 1.33
CA ARG A 54 -2.07 -12.35 0.97
C ARG A 54 -2.04 -12.17 -0.53
N PHE A 55 -1.82 -10.94 -0.96
CA PHE A 55 -1.72 -10.65 -2.37
C PHE A 55 -0.82 -9.44 -2.55
N LYS A 56 -0.33 -9.24 -3.76
CA LYS A 56 0.52 -8.11 -4.06
C LYS A 56 -0.27 -7.08 -4.83
N THR A 57 0.04 -5.82 -4.60
CA THR A 57 -0.63 -4.75 -5.33
C THR A 57 0.32 -3.56 -5.38
N LEU A 58 -0.02 -2.58 -6.18
CA LEU A 58 0.78 -1.37 -6.27
C LEU A 58 0.54 -0.52 -5.04
N GLY A 59 1.63 0.06 -4.55
CA GLY A 59 1.52 0.92 -3.37
C GLY A 59 0.59 2.08 -3.57
N ARG A 60 0.54 2.63 -4.78
CA ARG A 60 -0.32 3.77 -5.02
C ARG A 60 -1.79 3.43 -4.95
N ASN A 61 -2.12 2.16 -4.94
CA ASN A 61 -3.50 1.74 -4.83
C ASN A 61 -3.91 1.51 -3.38
N ILE A 62 -3.05 1.86 -2.45
CA ILE A 62 -3.30 1.63 -1.04
C ILE A 62 -3.55 2.95 -0.33
N LYS A 63 -4.55 2.97 0.52
CA LYS A 63 -4.79 4.11 1.36
C LYS A 63 -4.53 3.63 2.79
N ILE A 64 -3.64 4.28 3.48
CA ILE A 64 -3.29 3.89 4.84
C ILE A 64 -4.36 4.35 5.80
N SER A 65 -4.74 3.47 6.70
CA SER A 65 -5.72 3.81 7.70
C SER A 65 -5.05 4.63 8.77
N GLU A 66 -5.75 5.63 9.24
CA GLU A 66 -5.17 6.48 10.30
C GLU A 66 -6.01 6.49 11.52
#